data_04295aa354d4a2d2189f6dadd8b1961b
#
_entry.id   04295aa354d4a2d2189f6dadd8b1961b
#
_cell.length_a   1.000
_cell.length_b   1.000
_cell.length_c   1.000
_cell.angle_alpha   90.00
_cell.angle_beta   90.00
_cell.angle_gamma   90.00
#
_symmetry.space_group_name_H-M   'P 1'
#
loop_
_entity.id
_entity.type
_entity.pdbx_description
1 polymer ?
#
loop_
_entity_poly.entity_id
_entity_poly.type
_entity_poly.pdbx_seq_one_letter_code
_entity_poly.pdbx_strand_id
1 'polypeptide(L)'
;MGARVINYDDSIRIISDGRLHRTTVKTHPYPGFPTDMQAQICVCMAEADGVSRLTESVYETRFFGYCTELASMGADIMINGKTAVVTGVRTLKGADVCANDLRAGAALVIAGLSAEGVTKVSNVHYIERGYENMLGKLTALGAKIRRIEE
;
A
#
# COMPACT_ATOMS: atom_id res chain seq x y z
N MET A 1 2.61 -3.04 -14.28
CA MET A 1 3.46 -3.65 -13.24
C MET A 1 3.74 -5.14 -13.52
N GLY A 2 3.26 -5.71 -14.61
CA GLY A 2 3.56 -7.09 -15.03
C GLY A 2 2.58 -8.17 -14.56
N ALA A 3 1.70 -7.88 -13.62
CA ALA A 3 0.67 -8.84 -13.24
C ALA A 3 -0.34 -9.05 -14.39
N ARG A 4 -0.74 -10.31 -14.62
CA ARG A 4 -1.77 -10.66 -15.59
C ARG A 4 -3.14 -10.61 -14.91
N VAL A 5 -4.08 -9.90 -15.51
CA VAL A 5 -5.45 -9.75 -15.02
C VAL A 5 -6.39 -10.46 -15.99
N ILE A 6 -7.22 -11.34 -15.48
CA ILE A 6 -8.24 -12.06 -16.23
C ILE A 6 -9.59 -11.69 -15.61
N ASN A 7 -10.48 -11.13 -16.43
CA ASN A 7 -11.83 -10.78 -16.03
C ASN A 7 -12.79 -11.92 -16.38
N TYR A 8 -13.65 -12.27 -15.45
CA TYR A 8 -14.81 -13.15 -15.61
C TYR A 8 -16.07 -12.33 -15.32
N ASP A 9 -17.24 -12.89 -15.53
CA ASP A 9 -18.52 -12.18 -15.36
C ASP A 9 -18.74 -11.71 -13.91
N ASP A 10 -18.29 -12.48 -12.92
CA ASP A 10 -18.51 -12.23 -11.48
C ASP A 10 -17.20 -12.14 -10.67
N SER A 11 -16.04 -12.29 -11.31
CA SER A 11 -14.78 -12.41 -10.62
C SER A 11 -13.59 -11.90 -11.44
N ILE A 12 -12.51 -11.58 -10.76
CA ILE A 12 -11.24 -11.15 -11.37
C ILE A 12 -10.12 -12.04 -10.84
N ARG A 13 -9.36 -12.65 -11.74
CA ARG A 13 -8.14 -13.40 -11.37
C ARG A 13 -6.91 -12.56 -11.67
N ILE A 14 -6.07 -12.39 -10.65
CA ILE A 14 -4.78 -11.72 -10.78
C ILE A 14 -3.68 -12.77 -10.62
N ILE A 15 -2.73 -12.78 -11.54
CA ILE A 15 -1.57 -13.68 -11.52
C ILE A 15 -0.31 -12.82 -11.58
N SER A 16 0.58 -13.04 -10.62
CA SER A 16 1.90 -12.43 -10.58
C SER A 16 2.93 -13.53 -10.38
N ASP A 17 3.78 -13.75 -11.37
CA ASP A 17 4.75 -14.85 -11.42
C ASP A 17 6.15 -14.39 -10.98
N GLY A 18 6.24 -13.28 -10.27
CA GLY A 18 7.51 -12.73 -9.81
C GLY A 18 7.39 -11.32 -9.29
N ARG A 19 8.55 -10.64 -9.23
CA ARG A 19 8.62 -9.26 -8.77
C ARG A 19 7.90 -8.32 -9.74
N LEU A 20 7.11 -7.42 -9.19
CA LEU A 20 6.44 -6.37 -9.98
C LEU A 20 7.48 -5.45 -10.63
N HIS A 21 7.12 -4.88 -11.78
CA HIS A 21 7.94 -3.89 -12.47
C HIS A 21 7.50 -2.47 -12.15
N ARG A 22 8.45 -1.53 -12.25
CA ARG A 22 8.20 -0.10 -12.13
C ARG A 22 7.03 0.36 -12.98
N THR A 23 6.34 1.39 -12.51
CA THR A 23 5.22 2.00 -13.23
C THR A 23 5.11 3.49 -12.97
N THR A 24 4.32 4.18 -13.79
CA THR A 24 3.96 5.58 -13.56
C THR A 24 2.45 5.67 -13.42
N VAL A 25 2.00 6.22 -12.31
CA VAL A 25 0.58 6.43 -12.01
C VAL A 25 0.34 7.89 -11.70
N LYS A 26 -0.76 8.42 -12.21
CA LYS A 26 -1.29 9.73 -11.84
C LYS A 26 -2.73 9.56 -11.40
N THR A 27 -3.07 10.08 -10.22
CA THR A 27 -4.45 10.06 -9.75
C THR A 27 -5.30 11.04 -10.55
N HIS A 28 -6.52 10.64 -10.85
CA HIS A 28 -7.52 11.45 -11.53
C HIS A 28 -8.91 11.15 -10.99
N PRO A 29 -9.86 12.10 -11.12
CA PRO A 29 -11.28 11.76 -10.96
C PRO A 29 -11.70 10.63 -11.89
N TYR A 30 -12.78 9.93 -11.51
CA TYR A 30 -13.35 8.87 -12.35
C TYR A 30 -13.55 9.34 -13.81
N PRO A 31 -13.18 8.53 -14.81
CA PRO A 31 -12.74 7.11 -14.75
C PRO A 31 -11.21 6.90 -14.62
N GLY A 32 -10.46 7.87 -14.11
CA GLY A 32 -9.02 7.74 -13.90
C GLY A 32 -8.65 6.93 -12.66
N PHE A 33 -7.35 6.84 -12.37
CA PHE A 33 -6.86 6.11 -11.20
C PHE A 33 -7.28 6.84 -9.91
N PRO A 34 -8.04 6.19 -9.00
CA PRO A 34 -8.60 6.89 -7.85
C PRO A 34 -7.55 7.22 -6.79
N THR A 35 -7.64 8.42 -6.21
CA THR A 35 -6.78 8.84 -5.10
C THR A 35 -6.90 7.91 -3.88
N ASP A 36 -8.03 7.23 -3.70
CA ASP A 36 -8.25 6.28 -2.61
C ASP A 36 -7.41 5.01 -2.71
N MET A 37 -6.86 4.71 -3.87
CA MET A 37 -5.94 3.59 -4.10
C MET A 37 -4.46 4.03 -4.18
N GLN A 38 -4.19 5.31 -3.96
CA GLN A 38 -2.87 5.89 -4.12
C GLN A 38 -1.85 5.31 -3.12
N ALA A 39 -2.20 5.18 -1.85
CA ALA A 39 -1.31 4.63 -0.84
C ALA A 39 -1.02 3.13 -1.08
N GLN A 40 -2.01 2.35 -1.48
CA GLN A 40 -1.87 0.92 -1.75
C GLN A 40 -0.98 0.65 -2.97
N ILE A 41 -1.14 1.42 -4.06
CA ILE A 41 -0.26 1.25 -5.22
C ILE A 41 1.17 1.69 -4.90
N CYS A 42 1.36 2.67 -4.00
CA CYS A 42 2.68 3.08 -3.54
C CYS A 42 3.43 1.95 -2.83
N VAL A 43 2.75 1.13 -2.03
CA VAL A 43 3.33 -0.09 -1.42
C VAL A 43 3.81 -1.06 -2.51
N CYS A 44 2.99 -1.31 -3.53
CA CYS A 44 3.41 -2.16 -4.66
C CYS A 44 4.63 -1.58 -5.39
N MET A 45 4.69 -0.25 -5.53
CA MET A 45 5.84 0.44 -6.14
C MET A 45 7.11 0.32 -5.28
N ALA A 46 6.97 0.34 -3.94
CA ALA A 46 8.09 0.25 -3.01
C ALA A 46 8.85 -1.08 -3.13
N GLU A 47 8.21 -2.15 -3.57
CA GLU A 47 8.83 -3.46 -3.79
C GLU A 47 8.96 -3.85 -5.27
N ALA A 48 8.58 -2.95 -6.19
CA ALA A 48 8.71 -3.16 -7.63
C ALA A 48 10.17 -3.02 -8.09
N ASP A 49 10.52 -3.69 -9.20
CA ASP A 49 11.84 -3.51 -9.81
C ASP A 49 11.95 -2.17 -10.54
N GLY A 50 12.98 -1.38 -10.19
CA GLY A 50 13.27 -0.08 -10.78
C GLY A 50 12.59 1.11 -10.08
N VAL A 51 12.49 2.23 -10.76
CA VAL A 51 12.01 3.51 -10.22
C VAL A 51 10.62 3.82 -10.74
N SER A 52 9.66 3.89 -9.85
CA SER A 52 8.27 4.26 -10.12
C SER A 52 8.00 5.75 -9.87
N ARG A 53 6.95 6.28 -10.48
CA ARG A 53 6.48 7.66 -10.24
C ARG A 53 4.99 7.65 -9.92
N LEU A 54 4.64 8.31 -8.83
CA LEU A 54 3.26 8.44 -8.39
C LEU A 54 2.92 9.92 -8.24
N THR A 55 2.04 10.43 -9.09
CA THR A 55 1.61 11.84 -9.04
C THR A 55 0.20 11.92 -8.48
N GLU A 56 0.03 12.70 -7.41
CA GLU A 56 -1.26 12.98 -6.80
C GLU A 56 -1.83 14.29 -7.34
N SER A 57 -2.98 14.25 -7.98
CA SER A 57 -3.61 15.44 -8.56
C SER A 57 -5.02 15.73 -8.03
N VAL A 58 -5.49 14.95 -7.05
CA VAL A 58 -6.82 15.08 -6.45
C VAL A 58 -6.72 15.53 -5.00
N TYR A 59 -5.83 14.89 -4.20
CA TYR A 59 -5.67 15.20 -2.77
C TYR A 59 -4.19 15.37 -2.42
N GLU A 60 -3.68 16.58 -2.56
CA GLU A 60 -2.25 16.92 -2.57
C GLU A 60 -1.48 16.52 -1.32
N THR A 61 -2.12 16.46 -0.17
CA THR A 61 -1.46 16.14 1.12
C THR A 61 -1.43 14.64 1.45
N ARG A 62 -1.95 13.78 0.58
CA ARG A 62 -2.10 12.34 0.88
C ARG A 62 -0.78 11.62 1.16
N PHE A 63 0.32 12.03 0.55
CA PHE A 63 1.65 11.42 0.78
C PHE A 63 2.12 11.52 2.22
N PHE A 64 1.79 12.60 2.92
CA PHE A 64 2.28 12.86 4.28
C PHE A 64 1.76 11.85 5.32
N GLY A 65 0.66 11.17 5.04
CA GLY A 65 0.03 10.26 5.99
C GLY A 65 0.69 8.87 6.09
N TYR A 66 1.45 8.44 5.09
CA TYR A 66 1.98 7.07 5.08
C TYR A 66 3.42 6.92 4.55
N CYS A 67 3.93 7.89 3.78
CA CYS A 67 5.27 7.75 3.20
C CYS A 67 6.37 7.72 4.26
N THR A 68 6.23 8.47 5.36
CA THR A 68 7.16 8.44 6.49
C THR A 68 7.14 7.07 7.16
N GLU A 69 5.96 6.50 7.34
CA GLU A 69 5.78 5.18 7.92
C GLU A 69 6.40 4.08 7.03
N LEU A 70 6.17 4.15 5.70
CA LEU A 70 6.82 3.24 4.75
C LEU A 70 8.35 3.42 4.74
N ALA A 71 8.86 4.63 4.91
CA ALA A 71 10.29 4.87 5.03
C ALA A 71 10.89 4.20 6.27
N SER A 72 10.17 4.17 7.41
CA SER A 72 10.60 3.40 8.60
C SER A 72 10.64 1.89 8.36
N MET A 73 9.85 1.39 7.40
CA MET A 73 9.89 0.01 6.91
C MET A 73 10.98 -0.23 5.84
N GLY A 74 11.80 0.78 5.54
CA GLY A 74 12.90 0.70 4.57
C GLY A 74 12.52 1.04 3.13
N ALA A 75 11.34 1.62 2.86
CA ALA A 75 10.99 2.10 1.53
C ALA A 75 11.83 3.34 1.15
N ASP A 76 12.29 3.39 -0.10
CA ASP A 76 13.00 4.55 -0.67
C ASP A 76 12.01 5.42 -1.46
N ILE A 77 11.51 6.46 -0.81
CA ILE A 77 10.48 7.37 -1.34
C ILE A 77 10.95 8.81 -1.22
N MET A 78 11.06 9.49 -2.35
CA MET A 78 11.35 10.93 -2.42
C MET A 78 10.11 11.68 -2.90
N ILE A 79 9.62 12.61 -2.08
CA ILE A 79 8.47 13.45 -2.42
C ILE A 79 8.96 14.79 -2.98
N ASN A 80 8.48 15.14 -4.17
CA ASN A 80 8.73 16.43 -4.80
C ASN A 80 7.40 17.04 -5.24
N GLY A 81 6.87 17.95 -4.44
CA GLY A 81 5.56 18.55 -4.63
C GLY A 81 4.47 17.49 -4.67
N LYS A 82 3.79 17.38 -5.79
CA LYS A 82 2.69 16.42 -6.02
C LYS A 82 3.15 15.04 -6.52
N THR A 83 4.43 14.79 -6.60
CA THR A 83 4.97 13.54 -7.14
C THR A 83 5.88 12.86 -6.14
N ALA A 84 5.62 11.59 -5.87
CA ALA A 84 6.53 10.70 -5.19
C ALA A 84 7.34 9.90 -6.24
N VAL A 85 8.65 9.90 -6.09
CA VAL A 85 9.57 9.01 -6.80
C VAL A 85 9.88 7.86 -5.85
N VAL A 86 9.55 6.65 -6.25
CA VAL A 86 9.65 5.44 -5.43
C VAL A 86 10.67 4.51 -6.07
N THR A 87 11.82 4.35 -5.42
CA THR A 87 12.84 3.38 -5.82
C THR A 87 12.52 2.04 -5.17
N GLY A 88 12.27 1.04 -5.98
CA GLY A 88 11.88 -0.26 -5.45
C GLY A 88 13.01 -0.93 -4.66
N VAL A 89 12.71 -1.33 -3.42
CA VAL A 89 13.61 -2.13 -2.58
C VAL A 89 13.32 -3.62 -2.76
N ARG A 90 14.24 -4.47 -2.35
CA ARG A 90 14.06 -5.92 -2.49
C ARG A 90 12.92 -6.43 -1.61
N THR A 91 12.83 -5.87 -0.41
CA THR A 91 11.85 -6.27 0.60
C THR A 91 11.72 -5.16 1.65
N LEU A 92 10.52 -4.93 2.14
CA LEU A 92 10.27 -4.09 3.30
C LEU A 92 10.63 -4.83 4.60
N LYS A 93 10.89 -4.10 5.66
CA LYS A 93 11.18 -4.63 6.99
C LYS A 93 10.03 -4.33 7.94
N GLY A 94 9.77 -5.26 8.84
CA GLY A 94 8.82 -5.03 9.92
C GLY A 94 9.23 -3.86 10.79
N ALA A 95 8.25 -3.03 11.16
CA ALA A 95 8.46 -1.84 11.99
C ALA A 95 7.17 -1.52 12.79
N ASP A 96 7.33 -0.68 13.81
CA ASP A 96 6.19 -0.06 14.49
C ASP A 96 5.76 1.16 13.67
N VAL A 97 4.54 1.14 13.14
CA VAL A 97 3.97 2.16 12.26
C VAL A 97 2.61 2.63 12.75
N CYS A 98 2.23 3.83 12.39
CA CYS A 98 1.03 4.48 12.89
C CYS A 98 0.06 4.81 11.75
N ALA A 99 -1.18 4.33 11.82
CA ALA A 99 -2.22 4.73 10.89
C ALA A 99 -2.69 6.16 11.19
N ASN A 100 -2.61 7.05 10.21
CA ASN A 100 -3.03 8.45 10.31
C ASN A 100 -4.37 8.70 9.65
N ASP A 101 -4.80 7.83 8.75
CA ASP A 101 -6.11 7.83 8.12
C ASP A 101 -6.48 6.41 7.64
N LEU A 102 -7.69 6.28 7.12
CA LEU A 102 -8.25 5.02 6.63
C LEU A 102 -7.39 4.35 5.53
N ARG A 103 -6.96 5.14 4.52
CA ARG A 103 -6.24 4.62 3.34
C ARG A 103 -4.77 4.35 3.66
N ALA A 104 -4.17 5.27 4.41
CA ALA A 104 -2.82 5.10 4.94
C ALA A 104 -2.73 3.84 5.80
N GLY A 105 -3.65 3.66 6.75
CA GLY A 105 -3.68 2.49 7.62
C GLY A 105 -3.83 1.18 6.83
N ALA A 106 -4.74 1.13 5.85
CA ALA A 106 -4.89 -0.05 5.00
C ALA A 106 -3.62 -0.36 4.19
N ALA A 107 -2.94 0.66 3.66
CA ALA A 107 -1.68 0.50 2.95
C ALA A 107 -0.56 -0.04 3.87
N LEU A 108 -0.48 0.44 5.12
CA LEU A 108 0.50 -0.05 6.10
C LEU A 108 0.24 -1.51 6.50
N VAL A 109 -1.01 -1.94 6.59
CA VAL A 109 -1.34 -3.37 6.77
C VAL A 109 -0.85 -4.20 5.57
N ILE A 110 -1.10 -3.74 4.35
CA ILE A 110 -0.61 -4.42 3.13
C ILE A 110 0.91 -4.49 3.13
N ALA A 111 1.60 -3.40 3.46
CA ALA A 111 3.06 -3.37 3.57
C ALA A 111 3.57 -4.35 4.63
N GLY A 112 2.89 -4.45 5.78
CA GLY A 112 3.23 -5.40 6.84
C GLY A 112 3.05 -6.86 6.44
N LEU A 113 2.13 -7.17 5.52
CA LEU A 113 1.93 -8.53 5.00
C LEU A 113 3.06 -8.97 4.05
N SER A 114 3.73 -8.04 3.39
CA SER A 114 4.86 -8.33 2.49
C SER A 114 6.23 -8.18 3.17
N ALA A 115 6.31 -7.46 4.28
CA ALA A 115 7.56 -7.17 4.99
C ALA A 115 8.16 -8.41 5.67
N GLU A 116 9.48 -8.46 5.74
CA GLU A 116 10.21 -9.42 6.57
C GLU A 116 10.18 -8.99 8.04
N GLY A 117 9.80 -9.89 8.92
CA GLY A 117 9.71 -9.64 10.37
C GLY A 117 8.30 -9.36 10.84
N VAL A 118 8.16 -8.55 11.87
CA VAL A 118 6.86 -8.21 12.48
C VAL A 118 6.59 -6.73 12.28
N THR A 119 5.42 -6.39 11.76
CA THR A 119 4.95 -5.01 11.69
C THR A 119 3.83 -4.81 12.71
N LYS A 120 3.97 -3.80 13.57
CA LYS A 120 2.91 -3.37 14.49
C LYS A 120 2.26 -2.11 13.91
N VAL A 121 0.95 -2.17 13.65
CA VAL A 121 0.17 -1.02 13.17
C VAL A 121 -0.68 -0.51 14.32
N SER A 122 -0.42 0.71 14.77
CA SER A 122 -1.21 1.42 15.79
C SER A 122 -2.33 2.27 15.17
N ASN A 123 -3.22 2.83 16.03
CA ASN A 123 -4.37 3.63 15.62
C ASN A 123 -5.33 2.92 14.63
N VAL A 124 -5.51 1.62 14.82
CA VAL A 124 -6.33 0.78 13.92
C VAL A 124 -7.79 1.20 13.81
N HIS A 125 -8.28 2.03 14.74
CA HIS A 125 -9.63 2.61 14.68
C HIS A 125 -9.88 3.40 13.37
N TYR A 126 -8.84 4.01 12.78
CA TYR A 126 -8.96 4.64 11.47
C TYR A 126 -9.29 3.64 10.36
N ILE A 127 -8.79 2.41 10.46
CA ILE A 127 -9.03 1.34 9.49
C ILE A 127 -10.44 0.76 9.70
N GLU A 128 -10.78 0.47 10.95
CA GLU A 128 -12.02 -0.22 11.33
C GLU A 128 -13.29 0.56 10.98
N ARG A 129 -13.23 1.90 10.93
CA ARG A 129 -14.37 2.72 10.54
C ARG A 129 -14.82 2.58 9.08
N GLY A 130 -14.00 2.02 8.19
CA GLY A 130 -14.31 1.92 6.77
C GLY A 130 -13.98 0.57 6.13
N TYR A 131 -13.19 -0.28 6.80
CA TYR A 131 -12.91 -1.66 6.36
C TYR A 131 -13.55 -2.64 7.34
N GLU A 132 -14.73 -3.12 7.00
CA GLU A 132 -15.44 -4.10 7.82
C GLU A 132 -14.63 -5.38 8.01
N ASN A 133 -14.34 -5.71 9.27
CA ASN A 133 -13.67 -6.94 9.68
C ASN A 133 -12.42 -7.29 8.86
N MET A 134 -11.55 -6.30 8.61
CA MET A 134 -10.33 -6.49 7.81
C MET A 134 -9.45 -7.61 8.38
N LEU A 135 -9.31 -7.66 9.71
CA LEU A 135 -8.54 -8.70 10.41
C LEU A 135 -9.07 -10.11 10.08
N GLY A 136 -10.37 -10.33 10.24
CA GLY A 136 -10.99 -11.64 9.99
C GLY A 136 -10.88 -12.06 8.53
N LYS A 137 -11.09 -11.12 7.59
CA LYS A 137 -10.98 -11.36 6.15
C LYS A 137 -9.55 -11.74 5.75
N LEU A 138 -8.54 -11.01 6.23
CA LEU A 138 -7.14 -11.31 5.94
C LEU A 138 -6.70 -12.64 6.58
N THR A 139 -7.14 -12.93 7.81
CA THR A 139 -6.86 -14.21 8.46
C THR A 139 -7.47 -15.39 7.68
N ALA A 140 -8.70 -15.23 7.18
CA ALA A 140 -9.36 -16.25 6.35
C ALA A 140 -8.62 -16.50 5.02
N LEU A 141 -7.90 -15.51 4.51
CA LEU A 141 -7.02 -15.62 3.34
C LEU A 141 -5.63 -16.20 3.68
N GLY A 142 -5.34 -16.53 4.94
CA GLY A 142 -4.09 -17.13 5.39
C GLY A 142 -3.04 -16.14 5.91
N ALA A 143 -3.39 -14.86 6.08
CA ALA A 143 -2.48 -13.88 6.66
C ALA A 143 -2.18 -14.19 8.13
N LYS A 144 -0.92 -14.07 8.54
CA LYS A 144 -0.47 -14.18 9.94
C LYS A 144 -0.62 -12.82 10.64
N ILE A 145 -1.83 -12.48 10.99
CA ILE A 145 -2.19 -11.19 11.58
C ILE A 145 -3.01 -11.42 12.87
N ARG A 146 -2.81 -10.58 13.88
CA ARG A 146 -3.58 -10.62 15.12
C ARG A 146 -3.77 -9.23 15.70
N ARG A 147 -4.83 -9.06 16.51
CA ARG A 147 -4.99 -7.89 17.35
C ARG A 147 -4.12 -8.02 18.60
N ILE A 148 -3.51 -6.91 19.02
CA ILE A 148 -2.80 -6.78 20.30
C ILE A 148 -3.61 -5.76 21.10
N GLU A 149 -4.02 -6.11 22.29
CA GLU A 149 -4.59 -5.18 23.27
C GLU A 149 -3.41 -4.57 24.03
N GLU A 150 -3.39 -3.23 24.12
CA GLU A 150 -2.41 -2.48 24.92
C GLU A 150 -2.87 -2.33 26.35
#